data_2f7d23ea19b2ad27b5a1363666c03759
#
_entry.id   2f7d23ea19b2ad27b5a1363666c03759
#
_cell.length_a   1.000
_cell.length_b   1.000
_cell.length_c   1.000
_cell.angle_alpha   90.00
_cell.angle_beta   90.00
_cell.angle_gamma   90.00
#
_symmetry.space_group_name_H-M   'P 1'
#
loop_
_entity.id
_entity.type
_entity.pdbx_description
1 polymer ?
#
loop_
_entity_poly.entity_id
_entity_poly.type
_entity_poly.pdbx_seq_one_letter_code
_entity_poly.pdbx_strand_id
1 'polypeptide(L)'
;MTTAASLAKPATCSASLLKKLIGINNGKLAFNTPLAFIRLSAITICDHLLADKETILSVEGRNTQKEVIQATKAGLFQTGDVVVLIDEFSASASEIVAGAVQDNDRGWVVGRRSFGKGLVQQHTEFDDGSSLRLTVSRYHTPSGRCIQRDYHSGTDAYYEDLVQRYENGEMDSVNNIKFADSLKFYTKKGRVVYGGGGIMPDHFVGLDKRSYSPDYLILINSPKLIEFTFDYTHKHETELNKKYYSPSKFVEEMNVTQAILDEYVRFFMKSESKNMPQYPKLSTDEIADLKLWLKALIGRNLYQDEAFYPVLNKMDNTVNKALELNGRP
;
A
#
# COMPACT_ATOMS: atom_id res chain seq x y z
N MET A 1 -12.30 -44.92 10.99
CA MET A 1 -10.98 -44.83 10.33
C MET A 1 -10.73 -43.35 10.08
N THR A 2 -9.89 -42.76 10.88
CA THR A 2 -9.58 -41.34 10.90
C THR A 2 -8.45 -41.05 9.89
N THR A 3 -8.73 -40.35 8.85
CA THR A 3 -7.69 -39.81 7.96
C THR A 3 -7.29 -38.43 8.42
N ALA A 4 -6.11 -38.36 9.01
CA ALA A 4 -5.45 -37.10 9.36
C ALA A 4 -5.14 -36.31 8.05
N ALA A 5 -5.77 -35.15 7.89
CA ALA A 5 -5.40 -34.21 6.86
C ALA A 5 -3.99 -33.66 7.17
N SER A 6 -3.05 -33.97 6.29
CA SER A 6 -1.70 -33.44 6.30
C SER A 6 -1.75 -31.90 6.17
N LEU A 7 -1.43 -31.21 7.25
CA LEU A 7 -1.14 -29.78 7.26
C LEU A 7 0.10 -29.55 6.38
N ALA A 8 -0.10 -29.00 5.19
CA ALA A 8 0.98 -28.51 4.38
C ALA A 8 1.80 -27.51 5.21
N LYS A 9 3.10 -27.75 5.32
CA LYS A 9 4.04 -26.82 5.99
C LYS A 9 3.88 -25.42 5.36
N PRO A 10 3.77 -24.36 6.17
CA PRO A 10 3.73 -23.00 5.63
C PRO A 10 5.00 -22.79 4.80
N ALA A 11 4.81 -22.32 3.55
CA ALA A 11 5.91 -21.93 2.69
C ALA A 11 6.76 -20.91 3.45
N THR A 12 8.01 -21.25 3.70
CA THR A 12 8.97 -20.34 4.32
C THR A 12 9.12 -19.13 3.44
N CYS A 13 8.49 -18.02 3.85
CA CYS A 13 8.70 -16.73 3.23
C CYS A 13 10.18 -16.38 3.45
N SER A 14 10.99 -16.49 2.39
CA SER A 14 12.43 -16.26 2.53
C SER A 14 12.67 -14.79 2.92
N ALA A 15 13.71 -14.54 3.71
CA ALA A 15 14.14 -13.20 4.09
C ALA A 15 14.36 -12.28 2.85
N SER A 16 14.59 -12.86 1.67
CA SER A 16 14.69 -12.17 0.39
C SER A 16 13.32 -11.65 -0.11
N LEU A 17 12.22 -12.35 0.17
CA LEU A 17 10.86 -11.91 -0.18
C LEU A 17 10.42 -10.76 0.72
N LEU A 18 10.72 -10.84 2.01
CA LEU A 18 10.53 -9.74 2.97
C LEU A 18 11.31 -8.49 2.53
N LYS A 19 12.57 -8.63 2.11
CA LYS A 19 13.37 -7.52 1.58
C LYS A 19 12.80 -6.91 0.28
N LYS A 20 12.09 -7.68 -0.55
CA LYS A 20 11.44 -7.18 -1.78
C LYS A 20 10.10 -6.49 -1.54
N LEU A 21 9.36 -6.91 -0.51
CA LEU A 21 8.07 -6.31 -0.13
C LEU A 21 8.24 -5.10 0.79
N ILE A 22 9.44 -4.87 1.30
CA ILE A 22 9.75 -3.96 2.37
C ILE A 22 10.92 -3.10 1.95
N GLY A 23 10.67 -1.82 1.70
CA GLY A 23 11.75 -0.85 1.55
C GLY A 23 12.45 -0.64 2.90
N ILE A 24 13.68 -1.18 3.07
CA ILE A 24 14.50 -0.86 4.24
C ILE A 24 15.33 0.35 3.88
N ASN A 25 14.99 1.50 4.45
CA ASN A 25 15.82 2.69 4.38
C ASN A 25 16.21 3.09 5.81
N ASN A 26 17.51 3.13 6.10
CA ASN A 26 18.06 3.51 7.42
C ASN A 26 17.46 2.75 8.62
N GLY A 27 17.22 1.44 8.49
CA GLY A 27 16.68 0.60 9.58
C GLY A 27 15.19 0.76 9.85
N LYS A 28 14.46 1.50 9.01
CA LYS A 28 12.99 1.63 9.06
C LYS A 28 12.33 0.72 8.04
N LEU A 29 11.24 0.10 8.47
CA LEU A 29 10.43 -0.79 7.67
C LEU A 29 9.16 -0.08 7.27
N ALA A 30 8.97 0.22 5.99
CA ALA A 30 7.74 0.79 5.45
C ALA A 30 7.02 -0.24 4.58
N PHE A 31 5.73 -0.48 4.85
CA PHE A 31 4.87 -1.31 4.02
C PHE A 31 3.94 -0.39 3.23
N ASN A 32 3.99 -0.49 1.91
CA ASN A 32 2.92 0.02 1.06
C ASN A 32 2.03 -1.17 0.70
N THR A 33 0.78 -1.17 1.19
CA THR A 33 -0.14 -2.30 1.02
C THR A 33 -1.38 -1.94 0.20
N PRO A 34 -1.27 -1.74 -1.12
CA PRO A 34 -2.44 -1.62 -1.98
C PRO A 34 -3.02 -2.97 -2.39
N LEU A 35 -2.34 -4.10 -2.12
CA LEU A 35 -2.74 -5.42 -2.57
C LEU A 35 -3.41 -6.24 -1.46
N ALA A 36 -4.49 -6.93 -1.80
CA ALA A 36 -5.15 -7.89 -0.92
C ALA A 36 -4.23 -9.11 -0.68
N PHE A 37 -3.46 -9.10 0.41
CA PHE A 37 -2.67 -10.25 0.84
C PHE A 37 -3.59 -11.39 1.26
N ILE A 38 -3.17 -12.62 0.99
CA ILE A 38 -3.80 -13.81 1.55
C ILE A 38 -3.64 -13.74 3.08
N ARG A 39 -4.68 -14.05 3.85
CA ARG A 39 -4.71 -14.01 5.33
C ARG A 39 -3.49 -14.64 5.99
N LEU A 40 -3.04 -15.81 5.50
CA LEU A 40 -1.85 -16.51 6.02
C LEU A 40 -0.57 -15.67 5.89
N SER A 41 -0.39 -14.96 4.77
CA SER A 41 0.77 -14.09 4.57
C SER A 41 0.76 -12.90 5.53
N ALA A 42 -0.42 -12.31 5.81
CA ALA A 42 -0.54 -11.23 6.78
C ALA A 42 -0.19 -11.70 8.21
N ILE A 43 -0.67 -12.87 8.60
CA ILE A 43 -0.33 -13.46 9.90
C ILE A 43 1.18 -13.72 10.00
N THR A 44 1.80 -14.25 8.95
CA THR A 44 3.27 -14.48 8.92
C THR A 44 4.04 -13.16 9.02
N ILE A 45 3.60 -12.11 8.32
CA ILE A 45 4.22 -10.78 8.42
C ILE A 45 4.11 -10.25 9.86
N CYS A 46 2.92 -10.34 10.46
CA CYS A 46 2.73 -9.92 11.86
C CYS A 46 3.61 -10.73 12.83
N ASP A 47 3.75 -12.04 12.61
CA ASP A 47 4.61 -12.90 13.44
C ASP A 47 6.08 -12.46 13.39
N HIS A 48 6.55 -11.98 12.24
CA HIS A 48 7.89 -11.42 12.13
C HIS A 48 8.09 -10.07 12.82
N LEU A 49 7.01 -9.30 13.01
CA LEU A 49 7.07 -7.94 13.56
C LEU A 49 6.79 -7.87 15.04
N LEU A 50 5.93 -8.75 15.56
CA LEU A 50 5.43 -8.74 16.93
C LEU A 50 6.28 -9.61 17.85
N ALA A 51 6.28 -9.26 19.13
CA ALA A 51 6.92 -10.10 20.14
C ALA A 51 6.12 -11.39 20.41
N ASP A 52 6.78 -12.40 20.98
CA ASP A 52 6.16 -13.67 21.37
C ASP A 52 4.87 -13.45 22.17
N LYS A 53 3.80 -14.17 21.80
CA LYS A 53 2.47 -14.13 22.42
C LYS A 53 1.68 -12.83 22.26
N GLU A 54 2.19 -11.84 21.54
CA GLU A 54 1.37 -10.68 21.16
C GLU A 54 0.22 -11.14 20.26
N THR A 55 -0.98 -10.64 20.53
CA THR A 55 -2.14 -10.97 19.71
C THR A 55 -2.01 -10.32 18.32
N ILE A 56 -2.19 -11.13 17.27
CA ILE A 56 -2.28 -10.63 15.88
C ILE A 56 -3.72 -10.25 15.57
N LEU A 57 -4.64 -11.18 15.78
CA LEU A 57 -6.08 -10.97 15.59
C LEU A 57 -6.88 -12.04 16.35
N SER A 58 -8.18 -11.81 16.49
CA SER A 58 -9.12 -12.88 16.84
C SER A 58 -10.21 -13.01 15.78
N VAL A 59 -10.71 -14.22 15.60
CA VAL A 59 -11.78 -14.56 14.65
C VAL A 59 -12.98 -15.07 15.42
N GLU A 60 -14.16 -14.55 15.12
CA GLU A 60 -15.41 -14.95 15.76
C GLU A 60 -16.55 -14.98 14.75
N GLY A 61 -17.41 -15.97 14.83
CA GLY A 61 -18.57 -16.12 13.97
C GLY A 61 -19.74 -16.79 14.69
N ARG A 62 -20.92 -16.74 14.08
CA ARG A 62 -22.15 -17.30 14.69
C ARG A 62 -22.00 -18.78 15.07
N ASN A 63 -21.32 -19.56 14.20
CA ASN A 63 -21.12 -21.00 14.37
C ASN A 63 -19.64 -21.36 14.52
N THR A 64 -18.78 -20.38 14.79
CA THR A 64 -17.33 -20.56 14.92
C THR A 64 -16.92 -20.09 16.30
N GLN A 65 -16.29 -20.97 17.06
CA GLN A 65 -15.71 -20.56 18.36
C GLN A 65 -14.67 -19.48 18.15
N LYS A 66 -14.56 -18.57 19.11
CA LYS A 66 -13.54 -17.51 19.09
C LYS A 66 -12.14 -18.14 19.09
N GLU A 67 -11.41 -17.85 18.04
CA GLU A 67 -10.00 -18.23 17.87
C GLU A 67 -9.14 -16.97 18.02
N VAL A 68 -8.09 -17.04 18.83
CA VAL A 68 -7.10 -15.97 19.00
C VAL A 68 -5.79 -16.43 18.37
N ILE A 69 -5.29 -15.65 17.43
CA ILE A 69 -4.02 -15.89 16.73
C ILE A 69 -2.98 -14.97 17.34
N GLN A 70 -1.87 -15.57 17.80
CA GLN A 70 -0.78 -14.88 18.47
C GLN A 70 0.53 -15.06 17.71
N ALA A 71 1.43 -14.12 17.87
CA ALA A 71 2.79 -14.17 17.37
C ALA A 71 3.63 -15.21 18.15
N THR A 72 4.65 -15.73 17.48
CA THR A 72 5.59 -16.72 18.00
C THR A 72 6.98 -16.12 18.25
N LYS A 73 7.90 -16.91 18.78
CA LYS A 73 9.30 -16.51 18.97
C LYS A 73 10.11 -16.41 17.67
N ALA A 74 9.55 -16.83 16.53
CA ALA A 74 10.27 -16.95 15.27
C ALA A 74 10.48 -15.61 14.54
N GLY A 75 10.03 -14.48 15.10
CA GLY A 75 10.05 -13.17 14.47
C GLY A 75 11.46 -12.67 14.15
N LEU A 76 11.65 -12.17 12.90
CA LEU A 76 12.93 -11.65 12.43
C LEU A 76 13.11 -10.15 12.70
N PHE A 77 12.03 -9.39 12.96
CA PHE A 77 12.05 -7.95 13.11
C PHE A 77 11.18 -7.48 14.29
N GLN A 78 11.35 -8.12 15.44
CA GLN A 78 10.61 -7.79 16.67
C GLN A 78 11.10 -6.47 17.32
N THR A 79 12.30 -6.02 16.95
CA THR A 79 12.91 -4.77 17.38
C THR A 79 13.13 -3.84 16.18
N GLY A 80 13.42 -2.57 16.43
CA GLY A 80 13.55 -1.54 15.38
C GLY A 80 12.23 -0.84 15.10
N ASP A 81 12.29 0.22 14.30
CA ASP A 81 11.13 1.05 14.00
C ASP A 81 10.30 0.45 12.86
N VAL A 82 8.99 0.46 13.05
CA VAL A 82 8.01 -0.02 12.05
C VAL A 82 7.04 1.11 11.74
N VAL A 83 6.85 1.38 10.46
CA VAL A 83 5.82 2.28 9.96
C VAL A 83 5.02 1.54 8.89
N VAL A 84 3.71 1.48 9.06
CA VAL A 84 2.79 0.86 8.10
C VAL A 84 2.07 1.96 7.34
N LEU A 85 2.16 1.94 6.01
CA LEU A 85 1.49 2.90 5.15
C LEU A 85 0.17 2.32 4.68
N ILE A 86 -0.91 3.08 4.83
CA ILE A 86 -2.26 2.69 4.41
C ILE A 86 -2.95 3.83 3.66
N ASP A 87 -3.90 3.44 2.82
CA ASP A 87 -4.81 4.34 2.14
C ASP A 87 -6.24 3.77 2.12
N GLU A 88 -7.16 4.47 1.49
CA GLU A 88 -8.57 4.10 1.36
C GLU A 88 -8.82 2.78 0.61
N PHE A 89 -7.84 2.28 -0.13
CA PHE A 89 -7.87 1.00 -0.85
C PHE A 89 -7.23 -0.14 -0.07
N SER A 90 -6.51 0.16 1.00
CA SER A 90 -5.91 -0.84 1.88
C SER A 90 -7.01 -1.62 2.59
N ALA A 91 -7.12 -2.93 2.30
CA ALA A 91 -8.25 -3.75 2.73
C ALA A 91 -7.84 -5.13 3.27
N SER A 92 -8.70 -5.75 4.07
CA SER A 92 -8.60 -7.16 4.49
C SER A 92 -7.26 -7.49 5.17
N ALA A 93 -6.41 -8.30 4.53
CA ALA A 93 -5.11 -8.72 5.06
C ALA A 93 -4.17 -7.54 5.36
N SER A 94 -4.23 -6.46 4.57
CA SER A 94 -3.48 -5.23 4.85
C SER A 94 -3.93 -4.58 6.15
N GLU A 95 -5.24 -4.65 6.43
CA GLU A 95 -5.82 -4.13 7.67
C GLU A 95 -5.50 -5.01 8.88
N ILE A 96 -5.26 -6.32 8.67
CA ILE A 96 -4.74 -7.21 9.71
C ILE A 96 -3.36 -6.73 10.15
N VAL A 97 -2.45 -6.46 9.20
CA VAL A 97 -1.10 -5.97 9.50
C VAL A 97 -1.15 -4.61 10.19
N ALA A 98 -1.89 -3.66 9.63
CA ALA A 98 -2.01 -2.31 10.20
C ALA A 98 -2.62 -2.33 11.61
N GLY A 99 -3.70 -3.08 11.81
CA GLY A 99 -4.37 -3.21 13.10
C GLY A 99 -3.51 -3.92 14.16
N ALA A 100 -2.80 -4.98 13.76
CA ALA A 100 -1.90 -5.71 14.66
C ALA A 100 -0.72 -4.82 15.12
N VAL A 101 -0.13 -4.05 14.20
CA VAL A 101 0.96 -3.12 14.52
C VAL A 101 0.47 -1.96 15.39
N GLN A 102 -0.68 -1.36 15.04
CA GLN A 102 -1.24 -0.23 15.77
C GLN A 102 -1.67 -0.59 17.19
N ASP A 103 -2.45 -1.65 17.34
CA ASP A 103 -3.09 -1.98 18.61
C ASP A 103 -2.10 -2.57 19.64
N ASN A 104 -1.00 -3.19 19.18
CA ASN A 104 0.12 -3.59 20.03
C ASN A 104 1.13 -2.47 20.31
N ASP A 105 0.91 -1.26 19.82
CA ASP A 105 1.87 -0.15 19.91
C ASP A 105 3.27 -0.52 19.38
N ARG A 106 3.29 -1.40 18.34
CA ARG A 106 4.53 -1.90 17.76
C ARG A 106 5.16 -0.88 16.79
N GLY A 107 4.35 -0.06 16.17
CA GLY A 107 4.79 0.94 15.20
C GLY A 107 3.71 1.94 14.87
N TRP A 108 4.03 2.88 14.00
CA TRP A 108 3.11 3.90 13.50
C TRP A 108 2.36 3.43 12.27
N VAL A 109 1.11 3.86 12.16
CA VAL A 109 0.28 3.72 10.96
C VAL A 109 0.10 5.10 10.35
N VAL A 110 0.46 5.27 9.08
CA VAL A 110 0.53 6.56 8.38
C VAL A 110 -0.28 6.53 7.09
N GLY A 111 -0.98 7.59 6.77
CA GLY A 111 -1.72 7.73 5.52
C GLY A 111 -3.18 8.13 5.71
N ARG A 112 -4.11 7.44 5.06
CA ARG A 112 -5.55 7.68 5.13
C ARG A 112 -6.28 6.46 5.67
N ARG A 113 -7.51 6.66 6.16
CA ARG A 113 -8.35 5.60 6.72
C ARG A 113 -8.55 4.47 5.70
N SER A 114 -8.30 3.24 6.13
CA SER A 114 -8.39 2.05 5.28
C SER A 114 -9.84 1.71 4.87
N PHE A 115 -9.99 0.68 4.05
CA PHE A 115 -11.25 0.30 3.43
C PHE A 115 -12.32 -0.17 4.42
N GLY A 116 -11.96 -0.96 5.43
CA GLY A 116 -12.92 -1.51 6.39
C GLY A 116 -13.53 -2.85 5.98
N LYS A 117 -12.69 -3.84 5.59
CA LYS A 117 -13.12 -5.21 5.26
C LYS A 117 -12.65 -6.19 6.32
N GLY A 118 -13.48 -6.40 7.35
CA GLY A 118 -13.23 -7.26 8.50
C GLY A 118 -13.92 -8.63 8.45
N LEU A 119 -14.29 -9.12 7.26
CA LEU A 119 -15.01 -10.38 7.07
C LEU A 119 -14.06 -11.53 6.73
N VAL A 120 -14.36 -12.72 7.26
CA VAL A 120 -13.73 -13.98 6.89
C VAL A 120 -14.69 -14.75 5.99
N GLN A 121 -14.24 -15.06 4.77
CA GLN A 121 -15.01 -15.80 3.78
C GLN A 121 -14.43 -17.19 3.60
N GLN A 122 -15.31 -18.18 3.52
CA GLN A 122 -14.98 -19.54 3.12
C GLN A 122 -15.35 -19.75 1.66
N HIS A 123 -14.46 -20.37 0.92
CA HIS A 123 -14.66 -20.76 -0.46
C HIS A 123 -14.85 -22.27 -0.52
N THR A 124 -15.91 -22.72 -1.21
CA THR A 124 -16.22 -24.12 -1.41
C THR A 124 -16.45 -24.34 -2.91
N GLU A 125 -15.74 -25.28 -3.49
CA GLU A 125 -15.94 -25.71 -4.88
C GLU A 125 -16.86 -26.91 -4.90
N PHE A 126 -17.72 -26.99 -5.92
CA PHE A 126 -18.63 -28.11 -6.17
C PHE A 126 -18.13 -28.93 -7.34
N ASP A 127 -18.59 -30.18 -7.42
CA ASP A 127 -18.15 -31.15 -8.45
C ASP A 127 -18.51 -30.74 -9.90
N ASP A 128 -19.48 -29.87 -10.06
CA ASP A 128 -19.88 -29.29 -11.36
C ASP A 128 -19.02 -28.10 -11.81
N GLY A 129 -17.99 -27.74 -11.03
CA GLY A 129 -17.10 -26.61 -11.28
C GLY A 129 -17.66 -25.25 -10.81
N SER A 130 -18.86 -25.21 -10.25
CA SER A 130 -19.38 -24.01 -9.59
C SER A 130 -18.72 -23.81 -8.22
N SER A 131 -18.80 -22.60 -7.68
CA SER A 131 -18.23 -22.33 -6.36
C SER A 131 -19.10 -21.39 -5.53
N LEU A 132 -19.07 -21.60 -4.22
CA LEU A 132 -19.71 -20.75 -3.23
C LEU A 132 -18.66 -20.01 -2.40
N ARG A 133 -18.83 -18.71 -2.24
CA ARG A 133 -18.06 -17.90 -1.29
C ARG A 133 -19.00 -17.33 -0.25
N LEU A 134 -18.88 -17.82 1.00
CA LEU A 134 -19.76 -17.46 2.10
C LEU A 134 -18.99 -16.76 3.20
N THR A 135 -19.53 -15.65 3.72
CA THR A 135 -19.03 -15.01 4.94
C THR A 135 -19.42 -15.85 6.16
N VAL A 136 -18.43 -16.31 6.91
CA VAL A 136 -18.62 -17.22 8.06
C VAL A 136 -18.24 -16.57 9.39
N SER A 137 -17.36 -15.56 9.38
CA SER A 137 -16.85 -14.94 10.61
C SER A 137 -16.44 -13.49 10.37
N ARG A 138 -16.22 -12.76 11.46
CA ARG A 138 -15.54 -11.46 11.50
C ARG A 138 -14.21 -11.61 12.20
N TYR A 139 -13.23 -10.79 11.81
CA TYR A 139 -12.02 -10.69 12.61
C TYR A 139 -11.98 -9.37 13.38
N HIS A 140 -11.30 -9.44 14.52
CA HIS A 140 -11.09 -8.32 15.41
C HIS A 140 -9.59 -8.11 15.59
N THR A 141 -9.16 -6.87 15.67
CA THR A 141 -7.78 -6.51 15.94
C THR A 141 -7.41 -6.80 17.41
N PRO A 142 -6.14 -6.67 17.84
CA PRO A 142 -5.74 -6.94 19.22
C PRO A 142 -6.52 -6.16 20.29
N SER A 143 -6.96 -4.95 20.02
CA SER A 143 -7.80 -4.15 20.92
C SER A 143 -9.25 -4.67 21.04
N GLY A 144 -9.63 -5.69 20.26
CA GLY A 144 -10.99 -6.24 20.21
C GLY A 144 -11.94 -5.51 19.27
N ARG A 145 -11.52 -4.45 18.58
CA ARG A 145 -12.37 -3.73 17.63
C ARG A 145 -12.59 -4.52 16.35
N CYS A 146 -13.84 -4.55 15.87
CA CYS A 146 -14.17 -4.98 14.52
C CYS A 146 -14.01 -3.80 13.58
N ILE A 147 -13.22 -3.96 12.52
CA ILE A 147 -12.98 -2.89 11.54
C ILE A 147 -13.97 -2.90 10.39
N GLN A 148 -14.86 -3.92 10.33
CA GLN A 148 -15.84 -4.04 9.28
C GLN A 148 -16.76 -2.81 9.25
N ARG A 149 -16.79 -2.12 8.12
CA ARG A 149 -17.77 -1.05 7.88
C ARG A 149 -19.16 -1.62 7.68
N ASP A 150 -20.17 -0.82 7.95
CA ASP A 150 -21.56 -1.22 7.83
C ASP A 150 -21.92 -1.63 6.40
N TYR A 151 -22.72 -2.69 6.25
CA TYR A 151 -23.24 -3.20 4.99
C TYR A 151 -24.74 -3.53 5.06
N HIS A 152 -25.43 -3.09 6.11
CA HIS A 152 -26.86 -3.36 6.29
C HIS A 152 -27.72 -2.62 5.26
N SER A 153 -27.21 -1.53 4.70
CA SER A 153 -27.91 -0.73 3.68
C SER A 153 -27.79 -1.29 2.26
N GLY A 154 -27.21 -2.49 2.11
CA GLY A 154 -27.07 -3.19 0.82
C GLY A 154 -25.72 -3.00 0.15
N THR A 155 -25.56 -3.72 -0.97
CA THR A 155 -24.30 -3.78 -1.70
C THR A 155 -23.92 -2.44 -2.32
N ASP A 156 -24.89 -1.74 -2.89
CA ASP A 156 -24.65 -0.47 -3.59
C ASP A 156 -24.16 0.59 -2.60
N ALA A 157 -24.84 0.77 -1.48
CA ALA A 157 -24.41 1.68 -0.40
C ALA A 157 -23.03 1.32 0.15
N TYR A 158 -22.68 0.03 0.19
CA TYR A 158 -21.36 -0.43 0.62
C TYR A 158 -20.25 0.02 -0.33
N TYR A 159 -20.47 0.02 -1.63
CA TYR A 159 -19.47 0.48 -2.61
C TYR A 159 -19.46 2.00 -2.76
N GLU A 160 -20.61 2.66 -2.60
CA GLU A 160 -20.73 4.12 -2.61
C GLU A 160 -20.08 4.80 -1.41
N ASP A 161 -19.87 4.09 -0.29
CA ASP A 161 -19.21 4.64 0.91
C ASP A 161 -17.87 5.33 0.58
N LEU A 162 -17.07 4.74 -0.29
CA LEU A 162 -15.78 5.33 -0.67
C LEU A 162 -15.96 6.66 -1.43
N VAL A 163 -16.97 6.74 -2.29
CA VAL A 163 -17.31 7.97 -3.02
C VAL A 163 -17.80 9.03 -2.05
N GLN A 164 -18.69 8.66 -1.12
CA GLN A 164 -19.18 9.57 -0.08
C GLN A 164 -18.06 10.08 0.82
N ARG A 165 -17.09 9.22 1.20
CA ARG A 165 -15.91 9.63 1.97
C ARG A 165 -15.09 10.68 1.22
N TYR A 166 -14.94 10.51 -0.10
CA TYR A 166 -14.27 11.48 -0.95
C TYR A 166 -15.04 12.80 -1.02
N GLU A 167 -16.33 12.75 -1.32
CA GLU A 167 -17.22 13.94 -1.43
C GLU A 167 -17.32 14.72 -0.11
N ASN A 168 -17.32 14.03 1.02
CA ASN A 168 -17.31 14.65 2.35
C ASN A 168 -15.94 15.23 2.75
N GLY A 169 -14.92 15.13 1.89
CA GLY A 169 -13.58 15.64 2.14
C GLY A 169 -12.79 14.85 3.18
N GLU A 170 -13.18 13.59 3.46
CA GLU A 170 -12.46 12.74 4.39
C GLU A 170 -11.02 12.49 3.92
N MET A 171 -10.80 12.40 2.61
CA MET A 171 -9.47 12.21 2.04
C MET A 171 -8.56 13.43 2.19
N ASP A 172 -9.11 14.57 2.55
CA ASP A 172 -8.40 15.85 2.64
C ASP A 172 -7.96 16.20 4.05
N SER A 173 -8.80 15.87 5.04
CA SER A 173 -8.56 16.28 6.43
C SER A 173 -9.13 15.29 7.44
N VAL A 174 -8.35 15.01 8.47
CA VAL A 174 -8.78 14.22 9.63
C VAL A 174 -10.02 14.82 10.32
N ASN A 175 -10.20 16.13 10.27
CA ASN A 175 -11.32 16.83 10.91
C ASN A 175 -12.68 16.51 10.28
N ASN A 176 -12.68 15.98 9.04
CA ASN A 176 -13.87 15.57 8.34
C ASN A 176 -14.30 14.13 8.67
N ILE A 177 -13.50 13.42 9.46
CA ILE A 177 -13.76 12.03 9.86
C ILE A 177 -14.47 12.03 11.20
N LYS A 178 -15.66 11.42 11.24
CA LYS A 178 -16.45 11.31 12.47
C LYS A 178 -16.57 9.85 12.87
N PHE A 179 -16.26 9.56 14.13
CA PHE A 179 -16.46 8.26 14.74
C PHE A 179 -17.47 8.37 15.89
N ALA A 180 -18.32 7.36 16.04
CA ALA A 180 -19.19 7.26 17.20
C ALA A 180 -18.35 6.87 18.44
N ASP A 181 -18.65 7.49 19.59
CA ASP A 181 -17.95 7.16 20.84
C ASP A 181 -18.14 5.70 21.26
N SER A 182 -19.23 5.06 20.86
CA SER A 182 -19.51 3.63 21.09
C SER A 182 -18.52 2.69 20.35
N LEU A 183 -17.77 3.21 19.38
CA LEU A 183 -16.78 2.47 18.60
C LEU A 183 -15.34 2.75 19.06
N LYS A 184 -15.18 3.35 20.22
CA LYS A 184 -13.89 3.70 20.81
C LYS A 184 -13.25 2.50 21.53
N PHE A 185 -12.02 2.23 21.20
CA PHE A 185 -11.18 1.19 21.79
C PHE A 185 -9.84 1.77 22.18
N TYR A 186 -8.99 0.97 22.81
CA TYR A 186 -7.68 1.40 23.28
C TYR A 186 -6.60 0.42 22.87
N THR A 187 -5.46 0.94 22.42
CA THR A 187 -4.26 0.15 22.19
C THR A 187 -3.69 -0.36 23.50
N LYS A 188 -2.69 -1.21 23.47
CA LYS A 188 -2.01 -1.75 24.65
C LYS A 188 -1.47 -0.67 25.59
N LYS A 189 -1.00 0.48 25.05
CA LYS A 189 -0.52 1.62 25.84
C LYS A 189 -1.60 2.69 26.11
N GLY A 190 -2.86 2.43 25.74
CA GLY A 190 -3.97 3.31 26.03
C GLY A 190 -4.24 4.42 24.98
N ARG A 191 -3.64 4.36 23.79
CA ARG A 191 -4.01 5.25 22.68
C ARG A 191 -5.40 4.91 22.18
N VAL A 192 -6.17 5.94 21.83
CA VAL A 192 -7.52 5.78 21.31
C VAL A 192 -7.48 5.32 19.85
N VAL A 193 -8.25 4.27 19.55
CA VAL A 193 -8.49 3.75 18.19
C VAL A 193 -9.97 3.49 18.01
N TYR A 194 -10.45 3.44 16.78
CA TYR A 194 -11.87 3.28 16.47
C TYR A 194 -12.14 2.03 15.64
N GLY A 195 -13.29 1.41 15.85
CA GLY A 195 -13.81 0.31 15.05
C GLY A 195 -14.87 0.76 14.05
N GLY A 196 -15.49 -0.18 13.34
CA GLY A 196 -16.68 0.05 12.52
C GLY A 196 -16.45 0.71 11.15
N GLY A 197 -15.21 0.89 10.71
CA GLY A 197 -14.99 1.57 9.43
C GLY A 197 -13.53 1.62 8.97
N GLY A 198 -12.79 0.53 9.09
CA GLY A 198 -11.38 0.46 8.72
C GLY A 198 -10.43 0.87 9.84
N ILE A 199 -9.16 0.96 9.50
CA ILE A 199 -8.07 1.41 10.37
C ILE A 199 -7.85 2.90 10.14
N MET A 200 -8.03 3.71 11.18
CA MET A 200 -7.64 5.11 11.16
C MET A 200 -6.13 5.21 11.41
N PRO A 201 -5.35 5.90 10.56
CA PRO A 201 -3.92 6.05 10.78
C PRO A 201 -3.64 6.91 12.02
N ASP A 202 -2.47 6.68 12.64
CA ASP A 202 -1.97 7.51 13.74
C ASP A 202 -1.53 8.89 13.22
N HIS A 203 -0.97 8.92 12.01
CA HIS A 203 -0.57 10.14 11.31
C HIS A 203 -1.28 10.23 9.98
N PHE A 204 -2.27 11.11 9.94
CA PHE A 204 -3.05 11.34 8.73
C PHE A 204 -2.25 12.12 7.70
N VAL A 205 -2.25 11.64 6.44
CA VAL A 205 -1.69 12.33 5.28
C VAL A 205 -2.79 12.42 4.22
N GLY A 206 -3.30 13.62 3.98
CA GLY A 206 -4.35 13.86 2.99
C GLY A 206 -3.89 13.62 1.56
N LEU A 207 -4.86 13.53 0.65
CA LEU A 207 -4.58 13.48 -0.78
C LEU A 207 -3.80 14.72 -1.21
N ASP A 208 -2.89 14.52 -2.13
CA ASP A 208 -2.24 15.62 -2.82
C ASP A 208 -3.27 16.36 -3.70
N LYS A 209 -3.49 17.64 -3.40
CA LYS A 209 -4.45 18.49 -4.10
C LYS A 209 -3.84 19.30 -5.23
N ARG A 210 -2.62 18.96 -5.68
CA ARG A 210 -2.04 19.64 -6.83
C ARG A 210 -2.99 19.57 -8.02
N SER A 211 -3.30 20.72 -8.58
CA SER A 211 -4.05 20.80 -9.83
C SER A 211 -3.07 20.64 -10.98
N TYR A 212 -3.35 19.69 -11.85
CA TYR A 212 -2.54 19.42 -13.00
C TYR A 212 -3.20 19.99 -14.27
N SER A 213 -2.39 20.54 -15.16
CA SER A 213 -2.88 21.02 -16.46
C SER A 213 -3.37 19.86 -17.35
N PRO A 214 -4.32 20.12 -18.26
CA PRO A 214 -4.73 19.11 -19.23
C PRO A 214 -3.56 18.54 -20.03
N ASP A 215 -2.59 19.39 -20.41
CA ASP A 215 -1.39 18.97 -21.14
C ASP A 215 -0.56 17.95 -20.36
N TYR A 216 -0.36 18.20 -19.06
CA TYR A 216 0.34 17.25 -18.19
C TYR A 216 -0.41 15.92 -18.10
N LEU A 217 -1.73 15.97 -17.85
CA LEU A 217 -2.55 14.76 -17.73
C LEU A 217 -2.55 13.92 -19.00
N ILE A 218 -2.55 14.54 -20.17
CA ILE A 218 -2.44 13.86 -21.46
C ILE A 218 -1.07 13.15 -21.57
N LEU A 219 0.01 13.82 -21.22
CA LEU A 219 1.36 13.26 -21.32
C LEU A 219 1.56 12.10 -20.35
N ILE A 220 1.19 12.29 -19.06
CA ILE A 220 1.50 11.32 -18.03
C ILE A 220 0.66 10.03 -18.12
N ASN A 221 -0.58 10.13 -18.60
CA ASN A 221 -1.49 9.00 -18.77
C ASN A 221 -1.37 8.29 -20.13
N SER A 222 -0.50 8.78 -21.01
CA SER A 222 -0.35 8.19 -22.33
C SER A 222 0.50 6.91 -22.28
N PRO A 223 0.08 5.84 -22.98
CA PRO A 223 0.93 4.67 -23.22
C PRO A 223 2.27 5.03 -23.89
N LYS A 224 2.34 6.17 -24.58
CA LYS A 224 3.56 6.68 -25.24
C LYS A 224 4.68 7.00 -24.26
N LEU A 225 4.37 7.26 -23.00
CA LEU A 225 5.37 7.44 -21.94
C LEU A 225 6.16 6.15 -21.71
N ILE A 226 5.47 5.01 -21.65
CA ILE A 226 6.08 3.69 -21.48
C ILE A 226 6.88 3.31 -22.74
N GLU A 227 6.29 3.49 -23.93
CA GLU A 227 6.93 3.21 -25.21
C GLU A 227 8.24 4.01 -25.38
N PHE A 228 8.17 5.32 -25.17
CA PHE A 228 9.34 6.18 -25.21
C PHE A 228 10.45 5.76 -24.26
N THR A 229 10.10 5.49 -23.00
CA THR A 229 11.11 5.13 -22.00
C THR A 229 11.74 3.79 -22.28
N PHE A 230 11.00 2.84 -22.87
CA PHE A 230 11.56 1.57 -23.36
C PHE A 230 12.54 1.80 -24.50
N ASP A 231 12.15 2.52 -25.54
CA ASP A 231 12.98 2.81 -26.71
C ASP A 231 14.23 3.61 -26.31
N TYR A 232 14.06 4.63 -25.45
CA TYR A 232 15.17 5.42 -24.93
C TYR A 232 16.18 4.54 -24.17
N THR A 233 15.68 3.68 -23.29
CA THR A 233 16.54 2.80 -22.50
C THR A 233 17.30 1.84 -23.40
N HIS A 234 16.63 1.21 -24.36
CA HIS A 234 17.25 0.27 -25.29
C HIS A 234 18.32 0.95 -26.14
N LYS A 235 18.04 2.13 -26.69
CA LYS A 235 18.98 2.91 -27.48
C LYS A 235 20.23 3.31 -26.72
N HIS A 236 20.11 3.60 -25.43
CA HIS A 236 21.20 4.08 -24.58
C HIS A 236 21.70 3.06 -23.55
N GLU A 237 21.33 1.77 -23.70
CA GLU A 237 21.55 0.73 -22.69
C GLU A 237 23.01 0.61 -22.27
N THR A 238 23.93 0.58 -23.22
CA THR A 238 25.38 0.45 -22.95
C THR A 238 25.91 1.61 -22.12
N GLU A 239 25.53 2.85 -22.46
CA GLU A 239 25.95 4.05 -21.73
C GLU A 239 25.35 4.09 -20.33
N LEU A 240 24.04 3.80 -20.21
CA LEU A 240 23.31 3.82 -18.95
C LEU A 240 23.88 2.77 -17.98
N ASN A 241 24.09 1.53 -18.43
CA ASN A 241 24.68 0.47 -17.62
C ASN A 241 26.12 0.77 -17.19
N LYS A 242 26.93 1.37 -18.08
CA LYS A 242 28.29 1.77 -17.73
C LYS A 242 28.32 2.90 -16.70
N LYS A 243 27.43 3.89 -16.84
CA LYS A 243 27.39 5.06 -15.96
C LYS A 243 26.73 4.76 -14.63
N TYR A 244 25.63 4.03 -14.67
CA TYR A 244 24.79 3.72 -13.50
C TYR A 244 24.79 2.21 -13.24
N TYR A 245 25.93 1.66 -12.84
CA TYR A 245 26.18 0.23 -12.70
C TYR A 245 25.40 -0.45 -11.54
N SER A 246 24.57 0.27 -10.79
CA SER A 246 23.71 -0.27 -9.74
C SER A 246 22.42 0.54 -9.60
N PRO A 247 21.33 -0.07 -9.08
CA PRO A 247 20.08 0.62 -8.81
C PRO A 247 20.26 1.87 -7.93
N SER A 248 21.03 1.77 -6.85
CA SER A 248 21.27 2.89 -5.93
C SER A 248 21.95 4.06 -6.64
N LYS A 249 23.01 3.77 -7.44
CA LYS A 249 23.70 4.80 -8.19
C LYS A 249 22.80 5.45 -9.23
N PHE A 250 21.94 4.68 -9.90
CA PHE A 250 20.94 5.22 -10.81
C PHE A 250 19.96 6.16 -10.09
N VAL A 251 19.41 5.72 -8.95
CA VAL A 251 18.44 6.51 -8.15
C VAL A 251 19.06 7.81 -7.66
N GLU A 252 20.33 7.80 -7.27
CA GLU A 252 21.02 8.98 -6.74
C GLU A 252 21.46 9.95 -7.84
N GLU A 253 22.13 9.46 -8.88
CA GLU A 253 22.88 10.30 -9.82
C GLU A 253 22.16 10.57 -11.15
N MET A 254 21.23 9.67 -11.60
CA MET A 254 20.54 9.88 -12.86
C MET A 254 19.60 11.07 -12.78
N ASN A 255 19.74 12.00 -13.72
CA ASN A 255 18.84 13.14 -13.87
C ASN A 255 18.30 13.18 -15.30
N VAL A 256 16.98 13.30 -15.43
CA VAL A 256 16.32 13.57 -16.71
C VAL A 256 16.52 15.04 -17.04
N THR A 257 17.37 15.26 -18.05
CA THR A 257 17.64 16.62 -18.56
C THR A 257 16.43 17.20 -19.31
N GLN A 258 16.46 18.51 -19.58
CA GLN A 258 15.45 19.11 -20.43
C GLN A 258 15.44 18.49 -21.83
N ALA A 259 16.60 18.13 -22.35
CA ALA A 259 16.72 17.48 -23.66
C ALA A 259 15.98 16.14 -23.75
N ILE A 260 16.04 15.30 -22.68
CA ILE A 260 15.31 14.03 -22.62
C ILE A 260 13.79 14.29 -22.53
N LEU A 261 13.37 15.27 -21.74
CA LEU A 261 11.97 15.66 -21.66
C LEU A 261 11.44 16.14 -23.02
N ASP A 262 12.19 17.01 -23.68
CA ASP A 262 11.82 17.52 -25.01
C ASP A 262 11.80 16.42 -26.07
N GLU A 263 12.67 15.40 -25.95
CA GLU A 263 12.65 14.23 -26.83
C GLU A 263 11.35 13.43 -26.63
N TYR A 264 10.95 13.21 -25.36
CA TYR A 264 9.65 12.58 -25.06
C TYR A 264 8.47 13.38 -25.63
N VAL A 265 8.41 14.69 -25.39
CA VAL A 265 7.32 15.53 -25.87
C VAL A 265 7.25 15.49 -27.40
N ARG A 266 8.38 15.58 -28.11
CA ARG A 266 8.40 15.45 -29.59
C ARG A 266 7.96 14.07 -30.07
N PHE A 267 8.37 13.00 -29.37
CA PHE A 267 7.95 11.63 -29.67
C PHE A 267 6.42 11.49 -29.51
N PHE A 268 5.87 12.03 -28.43
CA PHE A 268 4.42 12.05 -28.19
C PHE A 268 3.68 12.82 -29.28
N MET A 269 4.07 14.06 -29.56
CA MET A 269 3.42 14.93 -30.56
C MET A 269 3.45 14.34 -31.98
N LYS A 270 4.52 13.62 -32.34
CA LYS A 270 4.62 12.94 -33.64
C LYS A 270 3.59 11.83 -33.78
N SER A 271 3.30 11.09 -32.69
CA SER A 271 2.38 9.96 -32.69
C SER A 271 0.94 10.34 -32.38
N GLU A 272 0.71 11.43 -31.64
CA GLU A 272 -0.58 11.84 -31.07
C GLU A 272 -0.92 13.32 -31.40
N SER A 273 -0.57 13.79 -32.59
CA SER A 273 -0.72 15.20 -33.00
C SER A 273 -2.15 15.76 -32.89
N LYS A 274 -3.17 14.87 -32.94
CA LYS A 274 -4.57 15.28 -32.75
C LYS A 274 -4.88 15.66 -31.31
N ASN A 275 -4.24 14.99 -30.36
CA ASN A 275 -4.46 15.19 -28.92
C ASN A 275 -3.63 16.37 -28.37
N MET A 276 -2.52 16.71 -29.03
CA MET A 276 -1.64 17.81 -28.63
C MET A 276 -1.10 18.54 -29.88
N PRO A 277 -1.88 19.48 -30.42
CA PRO A 277 -1.51 20.19 -31.67
C PRO A 277 -0.41 21.26 -31.46
N GLN A 278 -0.14 21.65 -30.20
CA GLN A 278 0.87 22.62 -29.82
C GLN A 278 1.80 22.06 -28.77
N TYR A 279 3.01 22.64 -28.64
CA TYR A 279 3.94 22.26 -27.57
C TYR A 279 3.29 22.51 -26.20
N PRO A 280 3.33 21.53 -25.26
CA PRO A 280 2.61 21.60 -24.00
C PRO A 280 3.10 22.75 -23.12
N LYS A 281 2.16 23.38 -22.42
CA LYS A 281 2.45 24.40 -21.41
C LYS A 281 2.42 23.74 -20.04
N LEU A 282 3.58 23.39 -19.53
CA LEU A 282 3.75 22.76 -18.22
C LEU A 282 4.29 23.77 -17.21
N SER A 283 3.77 23.70 -15.99
CA SER A 283 4.35 24.39 -14.84
C SER A 283 5.69 23.78 -14.43
N THR A 284 6.44 24.49 -13.60
CA THR A 284 7.73 23.99 -13.06
C THR A 284 7.56 22.67 -12.33
N ASP A 285 6.49 22.54 -11.54
CA ASP A 285 6.19 21.34 -10.76
C ASP A 285 5.82 20.17 -11.68
N GLU A 286 4.99 20.40 -12.69
CA GLU A 286 4.63 19.38 -13.68
C GLU A 286 5.83 18.88 -14.49
N ILE A 287 6.75 19.79 -14.82
CA ILE A 287 8.03 19.42 -15.45
C ILE A 287 8.86 18.53 -14.52
N ALA A 288 8.95 18.89 -13.24
CA ALA A 288 9.69 18.11 -12.28
C ALA A 288 9.07 16.71 -12.08
N ASP A 289 7.76 16.64 -11.95
CA ASP A 289 7.02 15.39 -11.82
C ASP A 289 7.19 14.50 -13.05
N LEU A 290 7.04 15.06 -14.26
CA LEU A 290 7.18 14.29 -15.50
C LEU A 290 8.62 13.76 -15.69
N LYS A 291 9.62 14.55 -15.28
CA LYS A 291 11.02 14.10 -15.26
C LYS A 291 11.24 12.95 -14.27
N LEU A 292 10.57 12.97 -13.10
CA LEU A 292 10.63 11.87 -12.14
C LEU A 292 9.98 10.59 -12.68
N TRP A 293 8.84 10.71 -13.36
CA TRP A 293 8.21 9.58 -14.01
C TRP A 293 9.07 8.97 -15.13
N LEU A 294 9.66 9.81 -15.98
CA LEU A 294 10.61 9.35 -17.00
C LEU A 294 11.79 8.63 -16.36
N LYS A 295 12.39 9.21 -15.31
CA LYS A 295 13.46 8.57 -14.55
C LYS A 295 13.05 7.23 -13.97
N ALA A 296 11.88 7.15 -13.34
CA ALA A 296 11.38 5.93 -12.73
C ALA A 296 11.20 4.81 -13.75
N LEU A 297 10.58 5.11 -14.91
CA LEU A 297 10.35 4.14 -15.96
C LEU A 297 11.66 3.69 -16.66
N ILE A 298 12.60 4.59 -16.90
CA ILE A 298 13.94 4.23 -17.37
C ILE A 298 14.62 3.32 -16.35
N GLY A 299 14.53 3.66 -15.06
CA GLY A 299 15.06 2.83 -13.98
C GLY A 299 14.41 1.45 -13.91
N ARG A 300 13.09 1.37 -14.17
CA ARG A 300 12.37 0.10 -14.23
C ARG A 300 12.84 -0.80 -15.37
N ASN A 301 13.14 -0.22 -16.52
CA ASN A 301 13.66 -0.97 -17.67
C ASN A 301 15.07 -1.54 -17.41
N LEU A 302 15.90 -0.84 -16.61
CA LEU A 302 17.27 -1.29 -16.28
C LEU A 302 17.31 -2.21 -15.06
N TYR A 303 16.58 -1.86 -14.00
CA TYR A 303 16.72 -2.44 -12.65
C TYR A 303 15.42 -2.88 -12.02
N GLN A 304 14.33 -2.93 -12.81
CA GLN A 304 12.99 -3.31 -12.34
C GLN A 304 12.55 -2.46 -11.13
N ASP A 305 11.90 -3.07 -10.15
CA ASP A 305 11.34 -2.39 -8.99
C ASP A 305 12.41 -1.79 -8.06
N GLU A 306 13.67 -2.25 -8.14
CA GLU A 306 14.78 -1.75 -7.31
C GLU A 306 15.16 -0.29 -7.61
N ALA A 307 14.88 0.21 -8.81
CA ALA A 307 15.06 1.62 -9.14
C ALA A 307 13.74 2.37 -9.27
N PHE A 308 12.66 1.70 -9.69
CA PHE A 308 11.36 2.32 -9.94
C PHE A 308 10.76 2.96 -8.69
N TYR A 309 10.50 2.14 -7.66
CA TYR A 309 9.88 2.62 -6.43
C TYR A 309 10.73 3.64 -5.66
N PRO A 310 12.05 3.49 -5.49
CA PRO A 310 12.85 4.51 -4.81
C PRO A 310 12.84 5.89 -5.49
N VAL A 311 12.62 5.94 -6.81
CA VAL A 311 12.44 7.22 -7.52
C VAL A 311 11.05 7.79 -7.24
N LEU A 312 9.96 7.00 -7.38
CA LEU A 312 8.60 7.46 -7.20
C LEU A 312 8.28 7.82 -5.74
N ASN A 313 8.82 7.09 -4.80
CA ASN A 313 8.60 7.35 -3.37
C ASN A 313 9.05 8.76 -2.94
N LYS A 314 9.90 9.43 -3.71
CA LYS A 314 10.25 10.83 -3.46
C LYS A 314 9.08 11.80 -3.63
N MET A 315 8.08 11.40 -4.44
CA MET A 315 6.85 12.18 -4.68
C MET A 315 5.73 11.82 -3.70
N ASP A 316 5.86 10.72 -2.96
CA ASP A 316 4.80 10.22 -2.09
C ASP A 316 4.86 10.91 -0.72
N ASN A 317 3.87 11.76 -0.45
CA ASN A 317 3.76 12.48 0.81
C ASN A 317 3.60 11.54 2.02
N THR A 318 3.00 10.35 1.83
CA THR A 318 2.84 9.35 2.89
C THR A 318 4.19 8.72 3.25
N VAL A 319 5.00 8.40 2.23
CA VAL A 319 6.37 7.92 2.42
C VAL A 319 7.23 9.00 3.10
N ASN A 320 7.16 10.24 2.61
CA ASN A 320 7.92 11.34 3.18
C ASN A 320 7.56 11.56 4.66
N LYS A 321 6.25 11.51 4.99
CA LYS A 321 5.80 11.59 6.38
C LYS A 321 6.34 10.45 7.24
N ALA A 322 6.36 9.24 6.72
CA ALA A 322 6.90 8.07 7.43
C ALA A 322 8.40 8.21 7.71
N LEU A 323 9.16 8.80 6.79
CA LEU A 323 10.60 9.04 6.97
C LEU A 323 10.92 10.09 8.05
N GLU A 324 9.99 11.02 8.33
CA GLU A 324 10.12 12.01 9.39
C GLU A 324 9.92 11.43 10.80
N LEU A 325 9.18 10.30 10.90
CA LEU A 325 8.85 9.71 12.19
C LEU A 325 10.03 8.92 12.76
N ASN A 326 10.28 9.10 14.05
CA ASN A 326 11.31 8.38 14.78
C ASN A 326 10.69 7.64 15.97
N GLY A 327 11.21 6.43 16.23
CA GLY A 327 10.80 5.64 17.38
C GLY A 327 9.41 5.00 17.25
N ARG A 328 8.95 4.47 18.38
CA ARG A 328 7.65 3.78 18.52
C ARG A 328 6.64 4.68 19.21
N PRO A 329 5.33 4.40 19.03
CA PRO A 329 4.29 5.09 19.80
C PRO A 329 4.43 4.94 21.30
#